data_293db5082c4d928c0bc182bdc3b90c35
#
_entry.id   293db5082c4d928c0bc182bdc3b90c35
#
_cell.length_a   1.000
_cell.length_b   1.000
_cell.length_c   1.000
_cell.angle_alpha   90.00
_cell.angle_beta   90.00
_cell.angle_gamma   90.00
#
_symmetry.space_group_name_H-M   'P 1'
#
loop_
_entity.id
_entity.type
_entity.pdbx_description
1 polymer ?
#
loop_
_entity_poly.entity_id
_entity_poly.type
_entity_poly.pdbx_seq_one_letter_code
_entity_poly.pdbx_strand_id
1 'polypeptide(L)'
;AAATAFQTGDGQNLFSTAHPTIAGTVSNTLTTQADLNETSLEQSLIDIAAMTDERGLRIAAKGVKMIIPSANQFNAERLMKSQGRTQTADNDINAINSMGMIPQGYRVNNFLTDADSWYIITDVPNGMKMFSRTPLTTSMEGDFDTGNVRYKARERYAFGASDFRGIYGVEGA
;
A
#
# COMPACT_ATOMS: atom_id res chain seq x y z
N ALA A 1 8.13 10.44 -1.18
CA ALA A 1 9.58 10.34 -1.39
C ALA A 1 10.18 8.99 -0.96
N ALA A 2 9.59 8.25 -0.01
CA ALA A 2 10.14 6.96 0.42
C ALA A 2 9.88 5.81 -0.58
N ALA A 3 8.88 5.93 -1.42
CA ALA A 3 8.49 4.89 -2.37
C ALA A 3 9.41 4.77 -3.60
N THR A 4 10.14 5.83 -3.92
CA THR A 4 11.06 5.86 -5.06
C THR A 4 12.41 5.18 -4.79
N ALA A 5 12.72 4.89 -3.52
CA ALA A 5 14.01 4.27 -3.14
C ALA A 5 13.96 2.73 -3.07
N PHE A 6 12.77 2.12 -3.11
CA PHE A 6 12.62 0.67 -3.04
C PHE A 6 12.38 0.08 -4.42
N GLN A 7 13.36 -0.67 -4.92
CA GLN A 7 13.26 -1.38 -6.20
C GLN A 7 12.66 -2.78 -6.01
N THR A 8 11.75 -3.14 -6.89
CA THR A 8 11.19 -4.48 -7.01
C THR A 8 12.11 -5.40 -7.82
N GLY A 9 11.78 -6.69 -7.86
CA GLY A 9 12.59 -7.68 -8.58
C GLY A 9 12.67 -7.49 -10.10
N ASP A 10 11.83 -6.65 -10.67
CA ASP A 10 11.82 -6.25 -12.08
C ASP A 10 12.75 -5.07 -12.40
N GLY A 11 13.46 -4.54 -11.40
CA GLY A 11 14.38 -3.42 -11.53
C GLY A 11 13.72 -2.04 -11.57
N GLN A 12 12.39 -1.97 -11.42
CA GLN A 12 11.65 -0.72 -11.31
C GLN A 12 11.45 -0.32 -9.84
N ASN A 13 11.12 0.95 -9.61
CA ASN A 13 10.67 1.39 -8.30
C ASN A 13 9.36 0.70 -7.92
N LEU A 14 9.08 0.54 -6.63
CA LEU A 14 7.87 -0.12 -6.14
C LEU A 14 6.59 0.47 -6.75
N PHE A 15 6.53 1.78 -6.92
CA PHE A 15 5.46 2.47 -7.65
C PHE A 15 6.01 3.02 -8.96
N SER A 16 5.50 2.52 -10.06
CA SER A 16 5.94 2.89 -11.40
C SER A 16 4.78 2.78 -12.39
N THR A 17 4.78 3.64 -13.37
CA THR A 17 3.86 3.55 -14.51
C THR A 17 4.29 2.53 -15.55
N ALA A 18 5.47 1.92 -15.39
CA ALA A 18 6.12 1.14 -16.45
C ALA A 18 6.79 -0.13 -15.90
N HIS A 19 6.08 -0.93 -15.09
CA HIS A 19 6.54 -2.26 -14.72
C HIS A 19 6.56 -3.16 -15.95
N PRO A 20 7.72 -3.72 -16.34
CA PRO A 20 7.83 -4.53 -17.54
C PRO A 20 7.13 -5.89 -17.36
N THR A 21 6.36 -6.29 -18.36
CA THR A 21 5.79 -7.62 -18.49
C THR A 21 6.01 -8.15 -19.91
N ILE A 22 5.79 -9.44 -20.15
CA ILE A 22 5.94 -10.03 -21.50
C ILE A 22 5.00 -9.36 -22.51
N ALA A 23 3.81 -8.95 -22.06
CA ALA A 23 2.79 -8.35 -22.92
C ALA A 23 2.93 -6.82 -23.06
N GLY A 24 3.84 -6.17 -22.33
CA GLY A 24 4.01 -4.72 -22.33
C GLY A 24 4.34 -4.18 -20.95
N THR A 25 3.82 -3.03 -20.60
CA THR A 25 4.01 -2.41 -19.29
C THR A 25 2.70 -2.32 -18.50
N VAL A 26 2.80 -2.49 -17.18
CA VAL A 26 1.69 -2.36 -16.24
C VAL A 26 2.01 -1.28 -15.22
N SER A 27 1.03 -0.42 -14.92
CA SER A 27 1.16 0.62 -13.90
C SER A 27 0.53 0.18 -12.58
N ASN A 28 1.15 0.54 -11.46
CA ASN A 28 0.56 0.44 -10.12
C ASN A 28 0.52 1.80 -9.41
N THR A 29 0.45 2.87 -10.19
CA THR A 29 0.29 4.25 -9.73
C THR A 29 -0.52 5.05 -10.73
N LEU A 30 -1.09 6.17 -10.32
CA LEU A 30 -1.74 7.10 -11.25
C LEU A 30 -0.73 7.69 -12.24
N THR A 31 -1.15 7.84 -13.50
CA THR A 31 -0.31 8.50 -14.52
C THR A 31 -0.06 9.97 -14.17
N THR A 32 -1.07 10.64 -13.65
CA THR A 32 -0.97 11.99 -13.08
C THR A 32 -1.25 11.87 -11.59
N GLN A 33 -0.26 12.20 -10.77
CA GLN A 33 -0.39 12.14 -9.33
C GLN A 33 -1.48 13.11 -8.86
N ALA A 34 -2.21 12.72 -7.84
CA ALA A 34 -3.34 13.50 -7.32
C ALA A 34 -3.56 13.24 -5.84
N ASP A 35 -3.99 14.27 -5.13
CA ASP A 35 -4.41 14.14 -3.73
C ASP A 35 -5.58 13.18 -3.58
N LEU A 36 -5.77 12.69 -2.38
CA LEU A 36 -6.89 11.81 -2.05
C LEU A 36 -8.21 12.56 -2.18
N ASN A 37 -8.94 12.27 -3.23
CA ASN A 37 -10.31 12.72 -3.48
C ASN A 37 -11.14 11.60 -4.10
N GLU A 38 -12.43 11.84 -4.30
CA GLU A 38 -13.35 10.83 -4.87
C GLU A 38 -12.89 10.37 -6.25
N THR A 39 -12.58 11.30 -7.14
CA THR A 39 -12.20 11.00 -8.53
C THR A 39 -10.89 10.24 -8.61
N SER A 40 -9.87 10.64 -7.83
CA SER A 40 -8.57 9.95 -7.81
C SER A 40 -8.68 8.54 -7.22
N LEU A 41 -9.53 8.36 -6.21
CA LEU A 41 -9.79 7.05 -5.61
C LEU A 41 -10.56 6.13 -6.56
N GLU A 42 -11.60 6.63 -7.22
CA GLU A 42 -12.33 5.89 -8.24
C GLU A 42 -11.42 5.45 -9.40
N GLN A 43 -10.59 6.38 -9.92
CA GLN A 43 -9.65 6.04 -10.98
C GLN A 43 -8.66 4.96 -10.55
N SER A 44 -8.13 5.05 -9.34
CA SER A 44 -7.21 4.02 -8.81
C SER A 44 -7.87 2.66 -8.69
N LEU A 45 -9.13 2.59 -8.27
CA LEU A 45 -9.88 1.34 -8.20
C LEU A 45 -10.17 0.75 -9.59
N ILE A 46 -10.42 1.61 -10.59
CA ILE A 46 -10.56 1.21 -12.00
C ILE A 46 -9.24 0.65 -12.53
N ASP A 47 -8.13 1.33 -12.25
CA ASP A 47 -6.79 0.90 -12.69
C ASP A 47 -6.42 -0.44 -12.05
N ILE A 48 -6.70 -0.65 -10.75
CA ILE A 48 -6.50 -1.93 -10.07
C ILE A 48 -7.31 -3.04 -10.75
N ALA A 49 -8.59 -2.81 -11.03
CA ALA A 49 -9.45 -3.79 -11.71
C ALA A 49 -8.99 -4.08 -13.15
N ALA A 50 -8.29 -3.14 -13.76
CA ALA A 50 -7.75 -3.26 -15.12
C ALA A 50 -6.37 -3.95 -15.18
N MET A 51 -5.72 -4.23 -14.04
CA MET A 51 -4.41 -4.88 -13.98
C MET A 51 -4.41 -6.23 -14.71
N THR A 52 -3.27 -6.52 -15.33
CA THR A 52 -3.06 -7.74 -16.12
C THR A 52 -1.91 -8.58 -15.56
N ASP A 53 -1.91 -9.85 -15.89
CA ASP A 53 -0.79 -10.78 -15.65
C ASP A 53 0.37 -10.51 -16.62
N GLU A 54 1.41 -11.37 -16.56
CA GLU A 54 2.57 -11.29 -17.43
C GLU A 54 2.25 -11.48 -18.94
N ARG A 55 1.11 -12.09 -19.24
CA ARG A 55 0.65 -12.39 -20.62
C ARG A 55 -0.39 -11.41 -21.14
N GLY A 56 -0.74 -10.39 -20.32
CA GLY A 56 -1.75 -9.41 -20.68
C GLY A 56 -3.20 -9.81 -20.38
N LEU A 57 -3.42 -10.94 -19.68
CA LEU A 57 -4.76 -11.35 -19.27
C LEU A 57 -5.16 -10.62 -17.99
N ARG A 58 -6.41 -10.15 -17.91
CA ARG A 58 -6.93 -9.47 -16.72
C ARG A 58 -7.02 -10.41 -15.53
N ILE A 59 -6.50 -9.98 -14.38
CA ILE A 59 -6.48 -10.76 -13.13
C ILE A 59 -7.65 -10.44 -12.21
N ALA A 60 -8.49 -9.45 -12.55
CA ALA A 60 -9.63 -9.00 -11.75
C ALA A 60 -9.25 -8.63 -10.30
N ALA A 61 -8.10 -7.97 -10.13
CA ALA A 61 -7.63 -7.51 -8.84
C ALA A 61 -8.60 -6.51 -8.21
N LYS A 62 -8.65 -6.50 -6.86
CA LYS A 62 -9.53 -5.60 -6.09
C LYS A 62 -8.73 -4.90 -4.99
N GLY A 63 -9.09 -3.64 -4.72
CA GLY A 63 -8.62 -2.94 -3.54
C GLY A 63 -9.22 -3.55 -2.27
N VAL A 64 -8.39 -3.82 -1.27
CA VAL A 64 -8.82 -4.44 -0.01
C VAL A 64 -8.77 -3.47 1.15
N LYS A 65 -7.69 -2.72 1.25
CA LYS A 65 -7.43 -1.80 2.36
C LYS A 65 -6.68 -0.57 1.88
N MET A 66 -7.05 0.59 2.39
CA MET A 66 -6.32 1.83 2.15
C MET A 66 -5.39 2.16 3.33
N ILE A 67 -4.18 2.65 3.04
CA ILE A 67 -3.22 3.17 4.01
C ILE A 67 -3.00 4.65 3.72
N ILE A 68 -3.12 5.48 4.74
CA ILE A 68 -3.05 6.92 4.64
C ILE A 68 -2.19 7.53 5.75
N PRO A 69 -1.61 8.71 5.56
CA PRO A 69 -1.03 9.51 6.63
C PRO A 69 -2.11 10.11 7.53
N SER A 70 -1.71 10.57 8.70
CA SER A 70 -2.62 11.21 9.67
C SER A 70 -3.32 12.46 9.13
N ALA A 71 -2.69 13.19 8.22
CA ALA A 71 -3.25 14.38 7.58
C ALA A 71 -4.54 14.08 6.80
N ASN A 72 -4.61 12.93 6.13
CA ASN A 72 -5.74 12.52 5.30
C ASN A 72 -6.83 11.75 6.05
N GLN A 73 -6.72 11.57 7.37
CA GLN A 73 -7.66 10.75 8.15
C GLN A 73 -9.11 11.20 8.01
N PHE A 74 -9.39 12.49 8.20
CA PHE A 74 -10.76 13.01 8.14
C PHE A 74 -11.32 13.03 6.71
N ASN A 75 -10.46 13.21 5.72
CA ASN A 75 -10.85 13.16 4.32
C ASN A 75 -11.25 11.72 3.94
N ALA A 76 -10.43 10.75 4.30
CA ALA A 76 -10.73 9.33 4.07
C ALA A 76 -12.03 8.88 4.75
N GLU A 77 -12.31 9.33 5.98
CA GLU A 77 -13.57 9.02 6.68
C GLU A 77 -14.78 9.54 5.89
N ARG A 78 -14.70 10.78 5.39
CA ARG A 78 -15.79 11.36 4.58
C ARG A 78 -15.97 10.60 3.27
N LEU A 79 -14.88 10.29 2.55
CA LEU A 79 -14.94 9.57 1.28
C LEU A 79 -15.48 8.15 1.43
N MET A 80 -15.14 7.45 2.51
CA MET A 80 -15.46 6.04 2.64
C MET A 80 -16.77 5.76 3.36
N LYS A 81 -17.25 6.66 4.23
CA LYS A 81 -18.43 6.41 5.06
C LYS A 81 -19.61 7.34 4.80
N SER A 82 -19.43 8.41 4.03
CA SER A 82 -20.55 9.26 3.64
C SER A 82 -21.58 8.46 2.83
N GLN A 83 -22.84 8.64 3.10
CA GLN A 83 -23.92 8.06 2.31
C GLN A 83 -24.15 8.83 1.00
N GLY A 84 -24.04 10.15 1.05
CA GLY A 84 -24.14 11.02 -0.11
C GLY A 84 -22.77 11.47 -0.59
N ARG A 85 -22.72 11.83 -1.87
CA ARG A 85 -21.53 12.39 -2.50
C ARG A 85 -21.20 13.74 -1.88
N THR A 86 -19.94 13.94 -1.51
CA THR A 86 -19.49 15.21 -0.95
C THR A 86 -19.44 16.30 -2.02
N GLN A 87 -19.88 17.52 -1.67
CA GLN A 87 -19.81 18.73 -2.52
C GLN A 87 -20.77 18.76 -3.74
N THR A 88 -21.81 17.94 -3.78
CA THR A 88 -22.88 18.04 -4.77
C THR A 88 -24.14 18.61 -4.14
N ALA A 89 -24.87 19.45 -4.88
CA ALA A 89 -26.17 19.96 -4.45
C ALA A 89 -27.28 18.93 -4.64
N ASP A 90 -27.03 17.94 -5.50
CA ASP A 90 -27.93 16.83 -5.77
C ASP A 90 -27.69 15.70 -4.77
N ASN A 91 -28.74 14.92 -4.51
CA ASN A 91 -28.71 13.83 -3.53
C ASN A 91 -28.05 12.56 -4.13
N ASP A 92 -26.84 12.74 -4.70
CA ASP A 92 -26.09 11.67 -5.33
C ASP A 92 -25.55 10.67 -4.29
N ILE A 93 -25.54 9.40 -4.66
CA ILE A 93 -25.02 8.31 -3.84
C ILE A 93 -23.49 8.31 -3.89
N ASN A 94 -22.86 8.14 -2.74
CA ASN A 94 -21.43 7.82 -2.70
C ASN A 94 -21.20 6.38 -3.17
N ALA A 95 -20.70 6.22 -4.39
CA ALA A 95 -20.50 4.93 -5.03
C ALA A 95 -19.48 4.06 -4.27
N ILE A 96 -18.40 4.65 -3.73
CA ILE A 96 -17.34 3.93 -3.02
C ILE A 96 -17.90 3.24 -1.77
N ASN A 97 -18.72 3.96 -1.01
CA ASN A 97 -19.38 3.40 0.18
C ASN A 97 -20.46 2.39 -0.20
N SER A 98 -21.34 2.75 -1.13
CA SER A 98 -22.49 1.92 -1.54
C SER A 98 -22.06 0.57 -2.12
N MET A 99 -20.98 0.53 -2.89
CA MET A 99 -20.44 -0.69 -3.50
C MET A 99 -19.49 -1.47 -2.58
N GLY A 100 -19.07 -0.88 -1.44
CA GLY A 100 -18.11 -1.50 -0.54
C GLY A 100 -16.76 -1.81 -1.19
N MET A 101 -16.26 -0.91 -2.04
CA MET A 101 -15.10 -1.13 -2.89
C MET A 101 -13.80 -1.43 -2.12
N ILE A 102 -13.70 -0.97 -0.86
CA ILE A 102 -12.55 -1.23 0.02
C ILE A 102 -13.06 -1.89 1.30
N PRO A 103 -13.23 -3.22 1.34
CA PRO A 103 -13.95 -3.92 2.41
C PRO A 103 -13.28 -3.83 3.78
N GLN A 104 -11.95 -3.67 3.86
CA GLN A 104 -11.23 -3.51 5.12
C GLN A 104 -11.07 -2.06 5.56
N GLY A 105 -11.67 -1.12 4.83
CA GLY A 105 -11.60 0.29 5.13
C GLY A 105 -10.20 0.87 5.01
N TYR A 106 -9.91 1.89 5.81
CA TYR A 106 -8.60 2.53 5.83
C TYR A 106 -7.85 2.31 7.15
N ARG A 107 -6.52 2.47 7.11
CA ARG A 107 -5.65 2.51 8.28
C ARG A 107 -4.75 3.74 8.22
N VAL A 108 -4.68 4.45 9.32
CA VAL A 108 -3.75 5.57 9.48
C VAL A 108 -2.37 5.02 9.85
N ASN A 109 -1.37 5.42 9.11
CA ASN A 109 0.03 5.13 9.40
C ASN A 109 0.76 6.44 9.77
N ASN A 110 1.04 6.62 11.03
CA ASN A 110 1.68 7.83 11.55
C ASN A 110 3.18 7.95 11.19
N PHE A 111 3.76 6.91 10.60
CA PHE A 111 5.15 6.93 10.14
C PHE A 111 5.29 7.43 8.69
N LEU A 112 4.19 7.67 7.99
CA LEU A 112 4.23 8.34 6.70
C LEU A 112 4.51 9.83 6.92
N THR A 113 5.63 10.27 6.37
CA THR A 113 6.09 11.67 6.48
C THR A 113 5.50 12.58 5.41
N ASP A 114 5.06 11.98 4.31
CA ASP A 114 4.38 12.66 3.23
C ASP A 114 2.89 12.78 3.57
N ALA A 115 2.37 14.00 3.57
CA ALA A 115 1.01 14.30 3.99
C ALA A 115 -0.04 13.93 2.93
N ASP A 116 0.36 13.88 1.67
CA ASP A 116 -0.54 13.78 0.52
C ASP A 116 -0.55 12.37 -0.09
N SER A 117 0.46 11.55 0.23
CA SER A 117 0.57 10.19 -0.27
C SER A 117 -0.49 9.25 0.32
N TRP A 118 -0.99 8.33 -0.50
CA TRP A 118 -1.92 7.30 -0.07
C TRP A 118 -1.74 6.02 -0.87
N TYR A 119 -2.11 4.90 -0.27
CA TYR A 119 -1.81 3.57 -0.81
C TYR A 119 -3.02 2.66 -0.68
N ILE A 120 -3.22 1.75 -1.65
CA ILE A 120 -4.25 0.71 -1.62
C ILE A 120 -3.56 -0.65 -1.68
N ILE A 121 -3.80 -1.49 -0.68
CA ILE A 121 -3.41 -2.90 -0.71
C ILE A 121 -4.46 -3.64 -1.52
N THR A 122 -4.02 -4.45 -2.47
CA THR A 122 -4.88 -5.29 -3.30
C THR A 122 -5.00 -6.71 -2.76
N ASP A 123 -5.88 -7.50 -3.34
CA ASP A 123 -6.05 -8.94 -3.03
C ASP A 123 -5.06 -9.84 -3.79
N VAL A 124 -4.18 -9.26 -4.60
CA VAL A 124 -3.16 -10.01 -5.34
C VAL A 124 -2.19 -10.69 -4.36
N PRO A 125 -2.03 -12.02 -4.46
CA PRO A 125 -1.13 -12.74 -3.56
C PRO A 125 0.33 -12.34 -3.80
N ASN A 126 1.14 -12.53 -2.77
CA ASN A 126 2.58 -12.31 -2.85
C ASN A 126 3.05 -10.87 -3.08
N GLY A 127 2.24 -9.88 -2.78
CA GLY A 127 2.64 -8.47 -2.80
C GLY A 127 3.75 -8.17 -1.80
N MET A 128 3.46 -7.36 -0.81
CA MET A 128 4.42 -7.03 0.26
C MET A 128 4.60 -8.20 1.24
N LYS A 129 5.85 -8.56 1.54
CA LYS A 129 6.22 -9.67 2.41
C LYS A 129 7.23 -9.28 3.47
N MET A 130 7.09 -9.90 4.63
CA MET A 130 8.11 -9.94 5.66
C MET A 130 8.76 -11.32 5.66
N PHE A 131 10.07 -11.36 5.52
CA PHE A 131 10.87 -12.58 5.57
C PHE A 131 11.55 -12.66 6.93
N SER A 132 11.09 -13.53 7.82
CA SER A 132 11.75 -13.80 9.09
C SER A 132 12.79 -14.90 8.90
N ARG A 133 14.06 -14.57 9.09
CA ARG A 133 15.17 -15.53 9.03
C ARG A 133 15.49 -16.11 10.40
N THR A 134 15.49 -15.26 11.43
CA THR A 134 15.72 -15.65 12.80
C THR A 134 14.71 -14.89 13.66
N PRO A 135 13.80 -15.58 14.36
CA PRO A 135 12.89 -14.91 15.28
C PRO A 135 13.66 -14.28 16.43
N LEU A 136 13.03 -13.38 17.15
CA LEU A 136 13.63 -12.76 18.33
C LEU A 136 14.03 -13.84 19.34
N THR A 137 15.35 -13.96 19.56
CA THR A 137 15.92 -14.84 20.57
C THR A 137 16.67 -14.00 21.60
N THR A 138 16.48 -14.32 22.85
CA THR A 138 17.19 -13.68 23.96
C THR A 138 18.04 -14.72 24.67
N SER A 139 19.24 -14.33 25.09
CA SER A 139 20.11 -15.15 25.93
C SER A 139 20.75 -14.29 27.00
N MET A 140 21.07 -14.92 28.12
CA MET A 140 21.72 -14.30 29.24
C MET A 140 22.93 -15.17 29.60
N GLU A 141 24.06 -14.52 29.84
CA GLU A 141 25.31 -15.16 30.25
C GLU A 141 25.94 -14.38 31.38
N GLY A 142 26.36 -15.08 32.42
CA GLY A 142 27.12 -14.50 33.52
C GLY A 142 28.61 -14.47 33.18
N ASP A 143 29.24 -13.34 33.40
CA ASP A 143 30.69 -13.21 33.27
C ASP A 143 31.35 -13.61 34.62
N PHE A 144 32.08 -14.70 34.60
CA PHE A 144 32.71 -15.26 35.83
C PHE A 144 33.76 -14.30 36.43
N ASP A 145 34.49 -13.58 35.56
CA ASP A 145 35.61 -12.75 36.01
C ASP A 145 35.16 -11.43 36.66
N THR A 146 34.08 -10.85 36.14
CA THR A 146 33.58 -9.54 36.60
C THR A 146 32.31 -9.60 37.43
N GLY A 147 31.64 -10.77 37.49
CA GLY A 147 30.35 -10.93 38.17
C GLY A 147 29.17 -10.23 37.48
N ASN A 148 29.38 -9.68 36.28
CA ASN A 148 28.37 -8.98 35.53
C ASN A 148 27.50 -9.96 34.72
N VAL A 149 26.25 -9.56 34.45
CA VAL A 149 25.33 -10.32 33.60
C VAL A 149 25.22 -9.61 32.25
N ARG A 150 25.43 -10.37 31.18
CA ARG A 150 25.28 -9.90 29.80
C ARG A 150 23.98 -10.41 29.17
N TYR A 151 23.16 -9.50 28.66
CA TYR A 151 21.96 -9.82 27.91
C TYR A 151 22.25 -9.66 26.43
N LYS A 152 21.77 -10.61 25.62
CA LYS A 152 21.84 -10.57 24.18
C LYS A 152 20.47 -10.81 23.61
N ALA A 153 20.01 -9.91 22.73
CA ALA A 153 18.85 -10.10 21.89
C ALA A 153 19.30 -10.16 20.42
N ARG A 154 18.77 -11.11 19.67
CA ARG A 154 19.07 -11.25 18.24
C ARG A 154 17.79 -11.52 17.46
N GLU A 155 17.61 -10.77 16.40
CA GLU A 155 16.54 -10.92 15.42
C GLU A 155 17.10 -10.67 14.01
N ARG A 156 16.61 -11.41 13.02
CA ARG A 156 16.94 -11.17 11.61
C ARG A 156 15.71 -11.31 10.77
N TYR A 157 15.32 -10.22 10.13
CA TYR A 157 14.20 -10.16 9.18
C TYR A 157 14.54 -9.22 8.03
N ALA A 158 13.76 -9.32 6.96
CA ALA A 158 13.80 -8.38 5.83
C ALA A 158 12.38 -8.17 5.31
N PHE A 159 12.14 -6.99 4.76
CA PHE A 159 10.91 -6.68 4.04
C PHE A 159 11.21 -6.67 2.55
N GLY A 160 10.23 -7.05 1.75
CA GLY A 160 10.33 -7.04 0.31
C GLY A 160 8.96 -7.08 -0.36
N ALA A 161 8.92 -6.74 -1.64
CA ALA A 161 7.78 -6.93 -2.51
C ALA A 161 8.13 -7.98 -3.56
N SER A 162 7.30 -9.01 -3.68
CA SER A 162 7.49 -10.05 -4.71
C SER A 162 6.66 -9.78 -5.96
N ASP A 163 5.52 -9.09 -5.80
CA ASP A 163 4.67 -8.67 -6.90
C ASP A 163 4.23 -7.22 -6.68
N PHE A 164 4.52 -6.35 -7.63
CA PHE A 164 4.15 -4.93 -7.59
C PHE A 164 2.62 -4.72 -7.62
N ARG A 165 1.86 -5.68 -8.16
CA ARG A 165 0.39 -5.62 -8.23
C ARG A 165 -0.28 -5.74 -6.86
N GLY A 166 0.45 -6.19 -5.84
CA GLY A 166 -0.05 -6.31 -4.46
C GLY A 166 -0.28 -4.99 -3.74
N ILE A 167 0.21 -3.88 -4.31
CA ILE A 167 0.01 -2.54 -3.76
C ILE A 167 -0.10 -1.52 -4.90
N TYR A 168 -0.99 -0.56 -4.72
CA TYR A 168 -1.15 0.59 -5.59
C TYR A 168 -0.82 1.85 -4.78
N GLY A 169 0.00 2.74 -5.31
CA GLY A 169 0.44 3.92 -4.57
C GLY A 169 0.28 5.20 -5.36
N VAL A 170 -0.06 6.28 -4.64
CA VAL A 170 -0.16 7.63 -5.19
C VAL A 170 0.59 8.58 -4.26
N GLU A 171 1.48 9.39 -4.83
CA GLU A 171 2.33 10.31 -4.05
C GLU A 171 1.64 11.65 -3.71
N GLY A 172 0.45 11.89 -4.25
CA GLY A 172 -0.22 13.20 -4.17
C GLY A 172 0.29 14.20 -5.22
N ALA A 173 -0.22 15.42 -5.21
CA ALA A 173 0.10 16.48 -6.17
C ALA A 173 0.77 17.68 -5.48
#